data_8451f8a6caabb9b3439f0d0548afd7f2
#
_entry.id   8451f8a6caabb9b3439f0d0548afd7f2
#
_cell.length_a   1.000
_cell.length_b   1.000
_cell.length_c   1.000
_cell.angle_alpha   90.00
_cell.angle_beta   90.00
_cell.angle_gamma   90.00
#
_symmetry.space_group_name_H-M   'P 1'
#
loop_
_entity.id
_entity.type
_entity.pdbx_description
1 polymer ?
#
loop_
_entity_poly.entity_id
_entity_poly.type
_entity_poly.pdbx_seq_one_letter_code
_entity_poly.pdbx_strand_id
1 'polypeptide(L)'
;MTHLLSALVLLLQTQATSAELGYRFTLPSGFTAFPEGRAQKDMVDCWSEATPVSAHGAMILCVQRMHGVLPREAMKPEDLPASTQLVSFKWKEFDLQGLRSLASQQGGEQAFVLVTQVPLRREAVQLFLSGPADQEVRGQALLSETLASLEGESNWLTSTERAGRLGTAAGWWIAIAVAVIAVLVWKRRRAA
;
A
#
# COMPACT_ATOMS: atom_id res chain seq x y z
N MET A 1 32.81 28.57 19.24
CA MET A 1 31.68 27.72 19.63
C MET A 1 30.60 27.95 18.59
N THR A 2 30.60 27.08 17.55
CA THR A 2 29.68 27.14 16.38
C THR A 2 28.58 26.14 16.62
N HIS A 3 27.36 26.62 16.87
CA HIS A 3 26.16 25.82 17.02
C HIS A 3 25.76 25.27 15.64
N LEU A 4 25.96 23.98 15.42
CA LEU A 4 25.38 23.20 14.34
C LEU A 4 23.88 23.04 14.62
N LEU A 5 23.07 23.91 14.03
CA LEU A 5 21.64 23.71 13.87
C LEU A 5 21.42 22.67 12.78
N SER A 6 21.35 21.41 13.17
CA SER A 6 20.84 20.34 12.31
C SER A 6 19.36 20.61 12.07
N ALA A 7 19.05 21.23 10.93
CA ALA A 7 17.68 21.34 10.44
C ALA A 7 17.16 19.92 10.13
N LEU A 8 16.36 19.38 11.01
CA LEU A 8 15.56 18.17 10.80
C LEU A 8 14.48 18.52 9.77
N VAL A 9 14.78 18.33 8.50
CA VAL A 9 13.78 18.43 7.43
C VAL A 9 12.87 17.23 7.59
N LEU A 10 11.77 17.40 8.32
CA LEU A 10 10.64 16.47 8.27
C LEU A 10 10.07 16.54 6.85
N LEU A 11 10.49 15.60 6.01
CA LEU A 11 9.82 15.32 4.74
C LEU A 11 8.39 14.89 5.08
N LEU A 12 7.45 15.81 4.95
CA LEU A 12 6.02 15.51 5.04
C LEU A 12 5.69 14.56 3.89
N GLN A 13 5.75 13.26 4.16
CA GLN A 13 5.32 12.23 3.21
C GLN A 13 3.81 12.32 3.07
N THR A 14 3.34 12.56 1.86
CA THR A 14 1.90 12.60 1.55
C THR A 14 1.33 11.19 1.73
N GLN A 15 0.22 11.10 2.45
CA GLN A 15 -0.48 9.82 2.67
C GLN A 15 -1.77 9.76 1.86
N ALA A 16 -2.00 8.62 1.24
CA ALA A 16 -3.28 8.25 0.66
C ALA A 16 -4.07 7.45 1.69
N THR A 17 -5.33 7.82 1.92
CA THR A 17 -6.16 7.17 2.93
C THR A 17 -7.59 6.98 2.44
N SER A 18 -8.20 5.84 2.77
CA SER A 18 -9.63 5.60 2.60
C SER A 18 -10.19 4.95 3.86
N ALA A 19 -10.96 5.72 4.62
CA ALA A 19 -11.65 5.21 5.81
C ALA A 19 -12.72 4.18 5.44
N GLU A 20 -13.36 4.33 4.28
CA GLU A 20 -14.38 3.42 3.77
C GLU A 20 -13.81 2.04 3.47
N LEU A 21 -12.69 1.96 2.75
CA LEU A 21 -12.02 0.70 2.37
C LEU A 21 -11.05 0.22 3.45
N GLY A 22 -10.69 1.08 4.40
CA GLY A 22 -9.85 0.73 5.54
C GLY A 22 -8.37 0.57 5.19
N TYR A 23 -7.86 1.41 4.29
CA TYR A 23 -6.44 1.45 3.97
C TYR A 23 -5.80 2.82 4.19
N ARG A 24 -4.49 2.80 4.38
CA ARG A 24 -3.59 3.96 4.36
C ARG A 24 -2.25 3.52 3.80
N PHE A 25 -1.63 4.35 2.95
CA PHE A 25 -0.25 4.13 2.50
C PHE A 25 0.46 5.46 2.20
N THR A 26 1.78 5.40 2.16
CA THR A 26 2.62 6.54 1.80
C THR A 26 2.71 6.64 0.29
N LEU A 27 2.39 7.82 -0.26
CA LEU A 27 2.57 8.08 -1.69
C LEU A 27 4.08 8.12 -2.03
N PRO A 28 4.49 7.52 -3.15
CA PRO A 28 5.85 7.69 -3.63
C PRO A 28 6.18 9.17 -3.85
N SER A 29 7.45 9.52 -3.67
CA SER A 29 7.90 10.90 -3.84
C SER A 29 7.63 11.40 -5.27
N GLY A 30 7.13 12.61 -5.39
CA GLY A 30 6.80 13.23 -6.67
C GLY A 30 5.38 12.97 -7.18
N PHE A 31 4.64 12.06 -6.56
CA PHE A 31 3.25 11.81 -6.95
C PHE A 31 2.31 12.86 -6.36
N THR A 32 1.42 13.39 -7.20
CA THR A 32 0.38 14.35 -6.85
C THR A 32 -0.98 13.83 -7.28
N ALA A 33 -2.06 14.30 -6.63
CA ALA A 33 -3.41 13.86 -6.96
C ALA A 33 -3.74 14.10 -8.45
N PHE A 34 -4.34 13.09 -9.07
CA PHE A 34 -4.78 13.09 -10.45
C PHE A 34 -6.30 12.81 -10.53
N PRO A 35 -7.15 13.83 -10.33
CA PRO A 35 -8.60 13.65 -10.26
C PRO A 35 -9.23 13.07 -11.52
N GLU A 36 -8.68 13.37 -12.70
CA GLU A 36 -9.17 12.88 -13.99
C GLU A 36 -9.10 11.35 -14.10
N GLY A 37 -8.12 10.72 -13.43
CA GLY A 37 -8.01 9.28 -13.38
C GLY A 37 -9.19 8.58 -12.69
N ARG A 38 -9.93 9.29 -11.84
CA ARG A 38 -11.14 8.80 -11.18
C ARG A 38 -12.35 8.67 -12.11
N ALA A 39 -12.29 9.19 -13.32
CA ALA A 39 -13.39 9.10 -14.27
C ALA A 39 -13.70 7.66 -14.71
N GLN A 40 -12.79 6.73 -14.51
CA GLN A 40 -13.02 5.32 -14.78
C GLN A 40 -13.85 4.68 -13.66
N LYS A 41 -14.69 3.73 -14.05
CA LYS A 41 -15.58 3.01 -13.12
C LYS A 41 -14.78 2.37 -11.98
N ASP A 42 -15.29 2.52 -10.76
CA ASP A 42 -14.74 1.94 -9.51
C ASP A 42 -13.35 2.46 -9.11
N MET A 43 -12.79 3.46 -9.81
CA MET A 43 -11.58 4.13 -9.36
C MET A 43 -11.86 4.97 -8.13
N VAL A 44 -11.11 4.72 -7.06
CA VAL A 44 -11.23 5.44 -5.79
C VAL A 44 -10.36 6.68 -5.81
N ASP A 45 -9.07 6.49 -6.10
CA ASP A 45 -8.07 7.55 -6.14
C ASP A 45 -7.02 7.28 -7.20
N CYS A 46 -6.49 8.34 -7.80
CA CYS A 46 -5.36 8.30 -8.72
C CYS A 46 -4.36 9.42 -8.42
N TRP A 47 -3.10 9.13 -8.67
CA TRP A 47 -1.99 10.08 -8.54
C TRP A 47 -1.06 9.93 -9.73
N SER A 48 -0.42 11.02 -10.14
CA SER A 48 0.55 11.05 -11.21
C SER A 48 1.86 11.68 -10.74
N GLU A 49 2.97 11.17 -11.26
CA GLU A 49 4.29 11.72 -11.00
C GLU A 49 4.53 13.08 -11.67
N ALA A 50 3.79 13.40 -12.74
CA ALA A 50 3.90 14.68 -13.46
C ALA A 50 2.56 15.34 -13.66
N THR A 51 2.56 16.66 -13.64
CA THR A 51 1.40 17.51 -13.96
C THR A 51 1.82 18.54 -15.02
N PRO A 52 1.19 18.60 -16.19
CA PRO A 52 0.06 17.79 -16.64
C PRO A 52 0.47 16.35 -17.02
N VAL A 53 -0.46 15.42 -16.84
CA VAL A 53 -0.28 13.98 -17.20
C VAL A 53 -0.05 13.76 -18.70
N SER A 54 -0.32 14.76 -19.53
CA SER A 54 0.00 14.78 -20.98
C SER A 54 1.50 14.79 -21.28
N ALA A 55 2.36 14.95 -20.26
CA ALA A 55 3.79 14.74 -20.46
C ALA A 55 4.02 13.26 -20.74
N HIS A 56 4.44 12.93 -21.96
CA HIS A 56 4.91 11.60 -22.30
C HIS A 56 5.90 11.12 -21.24
N GLY A 57 5.61 10.01 -20.59
CA GLY A 57 6.51 9.45 -19.59
C GLY A 57 6.09 9.54 -18.13
N ALA A 58 4.91 10.09 -17.81
CA ALA A 58 4.43 10.11 -16.42
C ALA A 58 3.99 8.73 -15.94
N MET A 59 4.41 8.36 -14.72
CA MET A 59 3.82 7.21 -14.02
C MET A 59 2.49 7.62 -13.38
N ILE A 60 1.51 6.71 -13.45
CA ILE A 60 0.19 6.88 -12.84
C ILE A 60 -0.06 5.71 -11.89
N LEU A 61 -0.35 6.01 -10.63
CA LEU A 61 -0.76 5.06 -9.61
C LEU A 61 -2.24 5.27 -9.30
N CYS A 62 -3.05 4.23 -9.38
CA CYS A 62 -4.47 4.28 -9.05
C CYS A 62 -4.85 3.16 -8.09
N VAL A 63 -5.90 3.41 -7.30
CA VAL A 63 -6.59 2.43 -6.47
C VAL A 63 -7.98 2.22 -7.03
N GLN A 64 -8.32 0.98 -7.33
CA GLN A 64 -9.64 0.57 -7.82
C GLN A 64 -10.32 -0.34 -6.80
N ARG A 65 -11.63 -0.15 -6.60
CA ARG A 65 -12.49 -1.01 -5.76
C ARG A 65 -12.82 -2.30 -6.51
N MET A 66 -12.76 -3.43 -5.82
CA MET A 66 -13.00 -4.76 -6.41
C MET A 66 -14.39 -5.34 -6.12
N HIS A 67 -15.25 -4.63 -5.37
CA HIS A 67 -16.61 -5.06 -4.99
C HIS A 67 -16.65 -6.51 -4.48
N GLY A 68 -16.00 -6.77 -3.37
CA GLY A 68 -16.02 -8.07 -2.71
C GLY A 68 -14.70 -8.44 -2.04
N VAL A 69 -14.66 -9.68 -1.57
CA VAL A 69 -13.48 -10.25 -0.93
C VAL A 69 -12.64 -11.02 -1.95
N LEU A 70 -11.33 -10.85 -1.88
CA LEU A 70 -10.41 -11.59 -2.73
C LEU A 70 -10.23 -13.01 -2.18
N PRO A 71 -10.48 -14.08 -2.96
CA PRO A 71 -10.16 -15.44 -2.56
C PRO A 71 -8.63 -15.61 -2.48
N ARG A 72 -8.18 -16.60 -1.69
CA ARG A 72 -6.75 -16.92 -1.54
C ARG A 72 -6.25 -17.91 -2.60
N GLU A 73 -6.96 -18.02 -3.68
CA GLU A 73 -6.59 -18.91 -4.78
C GLU A 73 -5.58 -18.23 -5.71
N ALA A 74 -4.61 -19.02 -6.16
CA ALA A 74 -3.60 -18.54 -7.10
C ALA A 74 -4.19 -18.49 -8.52
N MET A 75 -3.92 -17.40 -9.23
CA MET A 75 -4.18 -17.33 -10.68
C MET A 75 -3.26 -18.32 -11.40
N LYS A 76 -3.79 -18.98 -12.40
CA LYS A 76 -3.01 -19.93 -13.20
C LYS A 76 -2.49 -19.24 -14.46
N PRO A 77 -1.24 -19.50 -14.87
CA PRO A 77 -0.67 -18.89 -16.07
C PRO A 77 -1.49 -19.17 -17.35
N GLU A 78 -2.13 -20.34 -17.42
CA GLU A 78 -2.98 -20.74 -18.56
C GLU A 78 -4.26 -19.92 -18.71
N ASP A 79 -4.71 -19.26 -17.65
CA ASP A 79 -5.91 -18.42 -17.66
C ASP A 79 -5.63 -16.97 -18.12
N LEU A 80 -4.35 -16.65 -18.37
CA LEU A 80 -3.93 -15.29 -18.69
C LEU A 80 -3.85 -15.05 -20.21
N PRO A 81 -4.14 -13.81 -20.65
CA PRO A 81 -3.85 -13.38 -22.02
C PRO A 81 -2.36 -13.55 -22.36
N ALA A 82 -2.04 -13.87 -23.59
CA ALA A 82 -0.66 -14.12 -24.04
C ALA A 82 0.32 -12.95 -23.82
N SER A 83 -0.18 -11.71 -23.72
CA SER A 83 0.61 -10.50 -23.46
C SER A 83 0.80 -10.20 -21.96
N THR A 84 0.28 -11.05 -21.08
CA THR A 84 0.27 -10.84 -19.64
C THR A 84 1.17 -11.85 -18.95
N GLN A 85 1.95 -11.38 -17.99
CA GLN A 85 2.84 -12.21 -17.18
C GLN A 85 2.47 -12.11 -15.72
N LEU A 86 2.59 -13.22 -14.97
CA LEU A 86 2.51 -13.20 -13.52
C LEU A 86 3.78 -12.60 -12.92
N VAL A 87 3.58 -11.72 -11.97
CA VAL A 87 4.64 -11.16 -11.10
C VAL A 87 4.24 -11.34 -9.66
N SER A 88 5.22 -11.41 -8.76
CA SER A 88 4.97 -11.56 -7.32
C SER A 88 5.29 -10.28 -6.59
N PHE A 89 4.41 -9.92 -5.67
CA PHE A 89 4.60 -8.81 -4.74
C PHE A 89 4.43 -9.30 -3.31
N LYS A 90 4.89 -8.52 -2.35
CA LYS A 90 4.70 -8.81 -0.94
C LYS A 90 3.91 -7.70 -0.26
N TRP A 91 2.89 -8.09 0.50
CA TRP A 91 2.15 -7.20 1.39
C TRP A 91 2.05 -7.83 2.78
N LYS A 92 2.73 -7.24 3.74
CA LYS A 92 2.89 -7.82 5.08
C LYS A 92 3.48 -9.24 5.00
N GLU A 93 2.79 -10.22 5.57
CA GLU A 93 3.16 -11.65 5.49
C GLU A 93 2.60 -12.37 4.26
N PHE A 94 1.85 -11.70 3.40
CA PHE A 94 1.18 -12.32 2.26
C PHE A 94 1.99 -12.12 0.98
N ASP A 95 2.15 -13.21 0.24
CA ASP A 95 2.62 -13.16 -1.14
C ASP A 95 1.41 -12.91 -2.04
N LEU A 96 1.43 -11.77 -2.74
CA LEU A 96 0.39 -11.38 -3.67
C LEU A 96 0.82 -11.71 -5.09
N GLN A 97 -0.12 -12.22 -5.88
CA GLN A 97 0.06 -12.29 -7.32
C GLN A 97 -0.31 -10.96 -7.96
N GLY A 98 0.51 -10.54 -8.90
CA GLY A 98 0.23 -9.42 -9.75
C GLY A 98 0.31 -9.78 -11.22
N LEU A 99 -0.17 -8.89 -12.05
CA LEU A 99 -0.14 -8.99 -13.50
C LEU A 99 0.76 -7.89 -14.06
N ARG A 100 1.58 -8.27 -15.01
CA ARG A 100 2.39 -7.37 -15.81
C ARG A 100 1.98 -7.49 -17.26
N SER A 101 1.71 -6.38 -17.92
CA SER A 101 1.48 -6.34 -19.36
C SER A 101 2.15 -5.14 -20.00
N LEU A 102 2.36 -5.22 -21.33
CA LEU A 102 2.77 -4.09 -22.14
C LEU A 102 1.57 -3.69 -23.01
N ALA A 103 1.26 -2.40 -23.00
CA ALA A 103 0.21 -1.82 -23.80
C ALA A 103 0.81 -0.80 -24.79
N SER A 104 0.32 -0.80 -26.04
CA SER A 104 0.67 0.24 -27.01
C SER A 104 -0.21 1.45 -26.79
N GLN A 105 0.39 2.61 -26.63
CA GLN A 105 -0.30 3.90 -26.56
C GLN A 105 -0.51 4.50 -27.95
N GLN A 106 -1.38 5.52 -28.04
CA GLN A 106 -1.52 6.32 -29.25
C GLN A 106 -0.18 7.00 -29.56
N GLY A 107 0.38 6.71 -30.73
CA GLY A 107 1.72 7.18 -31.13
C GLY A 107 2.77 6.08 -31.25
N GLY A 108 2.42 4.81 -30.91
CA GLY A 108 3.32 3.66 -31.03
C GLY A 108 4.28 3.46 -29.84
N GLU A 109 4.24 4.33 -28.85
CA GLU A 109 4.99 4.16 -27.60
C GLU A 109 4.41 3.01 -26.78
N GLN A 110 5.30 2.28 -26.11
CA GLN A 110 4.88 1.20 -25.22
C GLN A 110 4.84 1.68 -23.76
N ALA A 111 3.77 1.30 -23.07
CA ALA A 111 3.63 1.49 -21.64
C ALA A 111 3.60 0.13 -20.93
N PHE A 112 4.24 0.06 -19.78
CA PHE A 112 4.01 -1.05 -18.87
C PHE A 112 2.74 -0.80 -18.04
N VAL A 113 2.10 -1.88 -17.66
CA VAL A 113 0.98 -1.91 -16.72
C VAL A 113 1.26 -3.00 -15.69
N LEU A 114 1.31 -2.59 -14.42
CA LEU A 114 1.42 -3.49 -13.28
C LEU A 114 0.13 -3.41 -12.47
N VAL A 115 -0.42 -4.56 -12.14
CA VAL A 115 -1.66 -4.66 -11.38
C VAL A 115 -1.46 -5.67 -10.27
N THR A 116 -1.88 -5.36 -9.05
CA THR A 116 -1.94 -6.33 -7.96
C THR A 116 -3.18 -6.09 -7.11
N GLN A 117 -3.72 -7.16 -6.56
CA GLN A 117 -4.93 -7.13 -5.74
C GLN A 117 -4.54 -7.29 -4.27
N VAL A 118 -5.08 -6.42 -3.42
CA VAL A 118 -4.82 -6.43 -1.98
C VAL A 118 -6.08 -6.89 -1.25
N PRO A 119 -6.02 -7.99 -0.49
CA PRO A 119 -7.15 -8.60 0.18
C PRO A 119 -7.52 -7.83 1.47
N LEU A 120 -8.05 -6.62 1.34
CA LEU A 120 -8.50 -5.87 2.51
C LEU A 120 -9.77 -6.48 3.10
N ARG A 121 -10.00 -6.23 4.40
CA ARG A 121 -11.04 -6.89 5.19
C ARG A 121 -12.46 -6.62 4.69
N ARG A 122 -12.77 -5.39 4.31
CA ARG A 122 -14.11 -4.99 3.88
C ARG A 122 -14.34 -5.35 2.43
N GLU A 123 -13.48 -4.85 1.57
CA GLU A 123 -13.48 -5.09 0.13
C GLU A 123 -12.04 -5.12 -0.35
N ALA A 124 -11.74 -6.00 -1.28
CA ALA A 124 -10.43 -5.99 -1.92
C ALA A 124 -10.25 -4.70 -2.75
N VAL A 125 -9.02 -4.26 -2.84
CA VAL A 125 -8.63 -3.17 -3.75
C VAL A 125 -7.62 -3.67 -4.74
N GLN A 126 -7.62 -3.09 -5.93
CA GLN A 126 -6.61 -3.29 -6.94
C GLN A 126 -5.72 -2.05 -7.01
N LEU A 127 -4.43 -2.24 -6.85
CA LEU A 127 -3.43 -1.23 -7.15
C LEU A 127 -3.01 -1.37 -8.60
N PHE A 128 -3.03 -0.26 -9.30
CA PHE A 128 -2.72 -0.16 -10.71
C PHE A 128 -1.61 0.86 -10.90
N LEU A 129 -0.48 0.45 -11.48
CA LEU A 129 0.63 1.34 -11.81
C LEU A 129 0.96 1.21 -13.28
N SER A 130 0.95 2.32 -14.00
CA SER A 130 1.34 2.37 -15.41
C SER A 130 2.38 3.47 -15.65
N GLY A 131 3.19 3.30 -16.69
CA GLY A 131 4.21 4.25 -17.08
C GLY A 131 4.95 3.80 -18.35
N PRO A 132 5.97 4.56 -18.80
CA PRO A 132 6.78 4.20 -19.96
C PRO A 132 7.44 2.83 -19.80
N ALA A 133 7.50 2.04 -20.86
CA ALA A 133 8.03 0.68 -20.81
C ALA A 133 9.50 0.60 -20.34
N ASP A 134 10.31 1.59 -20.64
CA ASP A 134 11.71 1.70 -20.20
C ASP A 134 11.88 1.97 -18.69
N GLN A 135 10.80 2.42 -18.01
CA GLN A 135 10.78 2.65 -16.56
C GLN A 135 10.13 1.50 -15.77
N GLU A 136 9.87 0.36 -16.36
CA GLU A 136 9.17 -0.75 -15.73
C GLU A 136 9.85 -1.22 -14.43
N VAL A 137 11.17 -1.34 -14.42
CA VAL A 137 11.92 -1.78 -13.21
C VAL A 137 11.70 -0.80 -12.05
N ARG A 138 11.71 0.50 -12.34
CA ARG A 138 11.38 1.55 -11.36
C ARG A 138 9.93 1.45 -10.92
N GLY A 139 9.02 1.16 -11.84
CA GLY A 139 7.60 0.95 -11.54
C GLY A 139 7.38 -0.23 -10.59
N GLN A 140 8.07 -1.36 -10.79
CA GLN A 140 7.99 -2.51 -9.88
C GLN A 140 8.50 -2.16 -8.47
N ALA A 141 9.60 -1.39 -8.36
CA ALA A 141 10.10 -0.92 -7.09
C ALA A 141 9.09 0.01 -6.39
N LEU A 142 8.53 0.98 -7.09
CA LEU A 142 7.53 1.91 -6.55
C LEU A 142 6.26 1.20 -6.07
N LEU A 143 5.75 0.21 -6.81
CA LEU A 143 4.59 -0.56 -6.39
C LEU A 143 4.91 -1.42 -5.15
N SER A 144 6.12 -1.98 -5.09
CA SER A 144 6.58 -2.74 -3.91
C SER A 144 6.72 -1.85 -2.67
N GLU A 145 7.25 -0.63 -2.79
CA GLU A 145 7.34 0.36 -1.70
C GLU A 145 5.93 0.81 -1.25
N THR A 146 5.03 1.04 -2.20
CA THR A 146 3.63 1.37 -1.90
C THR A 146 2.97 0.26 -1.08
N LEU A 147 3.14 -1.00 -1.49
CA LEU A 147 2.62 -2.16 -0.77
C LEU A 147 3.27 -2.33 0.61
N ALA A 148 4.57 -2.09 0.73
CA ALA A 148 5.28 -2.16 2.01
C ALA A 148 4.76 -1.13 3.02
N SER A 149 4.36 0.07 2.54
CA SER A 149 3.77 1.13 3.37
C SER A 149 2.25 0.98 3.58
N LEU A 150 1.60 0.05 2.84
CA LEU A 150 0.15 -0.08 2.88
C LEU A 150 -0.32 -0.76 4.16
N GLU A 151 -1.01 0.02 4.97
CA GLU A 151 -1.69 -0.43 6.17
C GLU A 151 -3.14 -0.79 5.87
N GLY A 152 -3.66 -1.78 6.56
CA GLY A 152 -5.02 -2.28 6.46
C GLY A 152 -5.12 -3.67 7.05
N GLU A 153 -6.31 -4.15 7.35
CA GLU A 153 -6.54 -5.52 7.78
C GLU A 153 -6.83 -6.41 6.57
N SER A 154 -6.27 -7.64 6.58
CA SER A 154 -6.54 -8.62 5.51
C SER A 154 -7.80 -9.43 5.80
N ASN A 155 -8.58 -9.73 4.74
CA ASN A 155 -9.65 -10.73 4.82
C ASN A 155 -9.10 -12.16 4.81
N TRP A 156 -7.84 -12.37 4.41
CA TRP A 156 -7.16 -13.68 4.43
C TRP A 156 -6.78 -14.15 5.84
N LEU A 157 -6.83 -13.25 6.85
CA LEU A 157 -6.66 -13.63 8.24
C LEU A 157 -7.92 -14.34 8.75
N THR A 158 -7.74 -15.52 9.35
CA THR A 158 -8.81 -16.20 10.07
C THR A 158 -9.24 -15.41 11.31
N SER A 159 -10.43 -15.71 11.83
CA SER A 159 -10.90 -15.09 13.08
C SER A 159 -9.95 -15.37 14.26
N THR A 160 -9.37 -16.57 14.32
CA THR A 160 -8.41 -16.98 15.35
C THR A 160 -7.10 -16.20 15.25
N GLU A 161 -6.53 -16.04 14.06
CA GLU A 161 -5.31 -15.24 13.84
C GLU A 161 -5.54 -13.77 14.19
N ARG A 162 -6.70 -13.21 13.86
CA ARG A 162 -7.10 -11.85 14.25
C ARG A 162 -7.20 -11.70 15.76
N ALA A 163 -7.88 -12.64 16.42
CA ALA A 163 -8.01 -12.64 17.87
C ALA A 163 -6.64 -12.77 18.57
N GLY A 164 -5.74 -13.61 18.04
CA GLY A 164 -4.36 -13.74 18.51
C GLY A 164 -3.58 -12.43 18.44
N ARG A 165 -3.71 -11.67 17.33
CA ARG A 165 -3.04 -10.36 17.18
C ARG A 165 -3.58 -9.31 18.15
N LEU A 166 -4.91 -9.28 18.35
CA LEU A 166 -5.53 -8.39 19.34
C LEU A 166 -5.11 -8.78 20.76
N GLY A 167 -5.05 -10.08 21.05
CA GLY A 167 -4.61 -10.62 22.34
C GLY A 167 -3.16 -10.26 22.69
N THR A 168 -2.26 -10.34 21.72
CA THR A 168 -0.85 -9.93 21.94
C THR A 168 -0.72 -8.43 22.17
N ALA A 169 -1.43 -7.60 21.39
CA ALA A 169 -1.43 -6.16 21.59
C ALA A 169 -2.01 -5.78 22.98
N ALA A 170 -3.16 -6.36 23.35
CA ALA A 170 -3.76 -6.15 24.68
C ALA A 170 -2.85 -6.65 25.81
N GLY A 171 -2.18 -7.78 25.63
CA GLY A 171 -1.22 -8.34 26.62
C GLY A 171 -0.08 -7.38 26.95
N TRP A 172 0.48 -6.69 25.95
CA TRP A 172 1.51 -5.68 26.16
C TRP A 172 1.00 -4.49 27.00
N TRP A 173 -0.20 -3.99 26.73
CA TRP A 173 -0.79 -2.90 27.51
C TRP A 173 -1.06 -3.29 28.96
N ILE A 174 -1.53 -4.52 29.20
CA ILE A 174 -1.75 -5.07 30.55
C ILE A 174 -0.40 -5.19 31.27
N ALA A 175 0.64 -5.71 30.63
CA ALA A 175 1.96 -5.82 31.23
C ALA A 175 2.54 -4.45 31.61
N ILE A 176 2.40 -3.44 30.75
CA ILE A 176 2.82 -2.07 31.06
C ILE A 176 2.04 -1.49 32.23
N ALA A 177 0.72 -1.66 32.25
CA ALA A 177 -0.13 -1.18 33.35
C ALA A 177 0.25 -1.82 34.69
N VAL A 178 0.48 -3.14 34.72
CA VAL A 178 0.94 -3.86 35.92
C VAL A 178 2.30 -3.36 36.39
N ALA A 179 3.24 -3.14 35.46
CA ALA A 179 4.56 -2.59 35.80
C ALA A 179 4.47 -1.19 36.41
N VAL A 180 3.64 -0.31 35.85
CA VAL A 180 3.41 1.05 36.39
C VAL A 180 2.80 1.00 37.78
N ILE A 181 1.79 0.15 37.99
CA ILE A 181 1.16 -0.03 39.32
C ILE A 181 2.17 -0.56 40.33
N ALA A 182 2.99 -1.54 39.97
CA ALA A 182 4.02 -2.09 40.84
C ALA A 182 5.05 -1.03 41.28
N VAL A 183 5.49 -0.18 40.35
CA VAL A 183 6.41 0.94 40.63
C VAL A 183 5.75 1.97 41.56
N LEU A 184 4.48 2.31 41.36
CA LEU A 184 3.76 3.26 42.21
C LEU A 184 3.58 2.73 43.65
N VAL A 185 3.22 1.43 43.79
CA VAL A 185 3.09 0.79 45.11
C VAL A 185 4.43 0.74 45.81
N TRP A 186 5.51 0.39 45.12
CA TRP A 186 6.85 0.35 45.68
C TRP A 186 7.33 1.73 46.16
N LYS A 187 7.05 2.77 45.35
CA LYS A 187 7.40 4.17 45.70
C LYS A 187 6.64 4.64 46.95
N ARG A 188 5.34 4.29 47.07
CA ARG A 188 4.55 4.60 48.28
C ARG A 188 5.06 3.90 49.51
N ARG A 189 5.50 2.62 49.43
CA ARG A 189 6.04 1.86 50.57
C ARG A 189 7.40 2.36 51.07
N ARG A 190 8.15 3.10 50.24
CA ARG A 190 9.43 3.72 50.65
C ARG A 190 9.26 5.12 51.22
N ALA A 191 8.11 5.74 51.06
CA ALA A 191 7.82 7.08 51.55
C ALA A 191 7.04 7.09 52.92
N ALA A 192 6.63 5.92 53.36
CA ALA A 192 6.05 5.67 54.68
C ALA A 192 7.08 5.00 55.62
#